data_c15e18a1c3cd20ae2abd82b1853785cc
#
_entry.id   c15e18a1c3cd20ae2abd82b1853785cc
#
_cell.length_a   1.000
_cell.length_b   1.000
_cell.length_c   1.000
_cell.angle_alpha   90.00
_cell.angle_beta   90.00
_cell.angle_gamma   90.00
#
_symmetry.space_group_name_H-M   'P 1'
#
loop_
_entity.id
_entity.type
_entity.pdbx_description
1 polymer ?
#
loop_
_entity_poly.entity_id
_entity_poly.type
_entity_poly.pdbx_seq_one_letter_code
_entity_poly.pdbx_strand_id
1 'polypeptide(L)'
;MSTSPDDARPSDAPAGQRRTYVLIPGAGGTAWYWHRVVPLLRQAGHEATAVDLPGDDPAAGLPEYTDLVVSAIGGRGNVVLVAQSLGGFTAPLVAAKVPVASLVFVNAMIPRPGETPGAWWDDTGWANARVAAAERGGYGTEFDPAVYFLHDVPPEVAAAGEPYQRPEADVVFGSACDFTAWPPVPIRAAAGADDRFFPAGFQQALARDRLGIEADVLPGGHLIALAQPARLATYLLGA
;
A
#
# COMPACT_ATOMS: atom_id res chain seq x y z
N MET A 1 -28.62 3.05 -49.26
CA MET A 1 -27.37 3.58 -48.73
C MET A 1 -27.56 3.70 -47.22
N SER A 2 -27.09 2.72 -46.50
CA SER A 2 -27.24 2.61 -45.03
C SER A 2 -25.92 2.99 -44.42
N THR A 3 -25.90 4.06 -43.65
CA THR A 3 -24.74 4.49 -42.85
C THR A 3 -24.79 3.76 -41.53
N SER A 4 -23.76 2.99 -41.26
CA SER A 4 -23.53 2.33 -39.96
C SER A 4 -23.25 3.36 -38.87
N PRO A 5 -23.76 3.17 -37.64
CA PRO A 5 -23.39 4.00 -36.52
C PRO A 5 -22.16 3.44 -35.79
N ASP A 6 -21.25 4.37 -35.54
CA ASP A 6 -20.57 4.59 -34.28
C ASP A 6 -19.52 3.58 -33.78
N ASP A 7 -18.28 3.85 -34.23
CA ASP A 7 -17.07 3.56 -33.48
C ASP A 7 -16.92 4.60 -32.36
N ALA A 8 -17.57 4.38 -31.23
CA ALA A 8 -17.30 5.14 -30.02
C ALA A 8 -15.93 4.73 -29.48
N ARG A 9 -14.90 5.51 -29.79
CA ARG A 9 -13.60 5.44 -29.12
C ARG A 9 -13.78 5.79 -27.63
N PRO A 10 -13.07 5.12 -26.71
CA PRO A 10 -13.10 5.51 -25.31
C PRO A 10 -12.66 6.98 -25.19
N SER A 11 -13.42 7.77 -24.43
CA SER A 11 -13.20 9.20 -24.24
C SER A 11 -11.78 9.44 -23.72
N ASP A 12 -10.98 10.16 -24.51
CA ASP A 12 -9.71 10.68 -24.09
C ASP A 12 -9.93 11.69 -22.94
N ALA A 13 -9.67 11.29 -21.71
CA ALA A 13 -9.51 12.24 -20.63
C ALA A 13 -8.36 13.20 -21.01
N PRO A 14 -8.46 14.51 -20.73
CA PRO A 14 -7.43 15.47 -21.12
C PRO A 14 -6.07 15.04 -20.56
N ALA A 15 -5.02 15.08 -21.38
CA ALA A 15 -3.68 14.57 -21.09
C ALA A 15 -3.05 15.11 -19.79
N GLY A 16 -3.57 16.22 -19.24
CA GLY A 16 -3.14 16.81 -17.98
C GLY A 16 -3.71 16.15 -16.72
N GLN A 17 -4.66 15.24 -16.82
CA GLN A 17 -5.30 14.55 -15.69
C GLN A 17 -4.90 13.07 -15.58
N ARG A 18 -4.22 12.49 -16.58
CA ARG A 18 -3.81 11.09 -16.55
C ARG A 18 -2.67 10.90 -15.55
N ARG A 19 -2.87 10.01 -14.58
CA ARG A 19 -1.88 9.64 -13.56
C ARG A 19 -1.32 8.25 -13.83
N THR A 20 -0.12 8.01 -13.29
CA THR A 20 0.53 6.69 -13.26
C THR A 20 0.55 6.20 -11.82
N TYR A 21 -0.30 5.23 -11.49
CA TYR A 21 -0.30 4.59 -10.18
C TYR A 21 0.72 3.46 -10.16
N VAL A 22 1.65 3.52 -9.21
CA VAL A 22 2.61 2.45 -8.93
C VAL A 22 2.33 1.96 -7.52
N LEU A 23 1.92 0.69 -7.40
CA LEU A 23 1.39 0.12 -6.17
C LEU A 23 2.40 -0.87 -5.58
N ILE A 24 2.86 -0.55 -4.38
CA ILE A 24 3.86 -1.31 -3.63
C ILE A 24 3.12 -2.19 -2.61
N PRO A 25 3.29 -3.52 -2.65
CA PRO A 25 2.67 -4.43 -1.69
C PRO A 25 3.37 -4.37 -0.31
N GLY A 26 2.75 -5.00 0.68
CA GLY A 26 3.34 -5.27 1.99
C GLY A 26 4.25 -6.49 2.00
N ALA A 27 4.45 -7.07 3.19
CA ALA A 27 5.27 -8.25 3.40
C ALA A 27 4.87 -9.42 2.48
N GLY A 28 5.87 -10.20 2.04
CA GLY A 28 5.75 -11.22 1.01
C GLY A 28 5.82 -10.66 -0.41
N GLY A 29 5.69 -9.36 -0.60
CA GLY A 29 6.02 -8.65 -1.84
C GLY A 29 5.12 -8.93 -3.04
N THR A 30 3.99 -9.63 -2.91
CA THR A 30 3.21 -10.09 -4.05
C THR A 30 2.38 -8.98 -4.71
N ALA A 31 2.58 -8.77 -6.01
CA ALA A 31 1.74 -7.87 -6.82
C ALA A 31 0.26 -8.30 -6.85
N TRP A 32 -0.01 -9.58 -6.61
CA TRP A 32 -1.35 -10.14 -6.58
C TRP A 32 -2.27 -9.40 -5.59
N TYR A 33 -1.74 -8.89 -4.49
CA TYR A 33 -2.49 -8.10 -3.52
C TYR A 33 -3.32 -6.97 -4.18
N TRP A 34 -2.82 -6.39 -5.26
CA TRP A 34 -3.44 -5.26 -5.94
C TRP A 34 -4.33 -5.65 -7.13
N HIS A 35 -4.50 -6.96 -7.41
CA HIS A 35 -5.16 -7.45 -8.63
C HIS A 35 -6.60 -6.94 -8.81
N ARG A 36 -7.30 -6.62 -7.71
CA ARG A 36 -8.66 -6.09 -7.75
C ARG A 36 -8.72 -4.57 -7.90
N VAL A 37 -7.67 -3.84 -7.56
CA VAL A 37 -7.61 -2.37 -7.61
C VAL A 37 -7.05 -1.88 -8.94
N VAL A 38 -6.02 -2.53 -9.48
CA VAL A 38 -5.38 -2.15 -10.76
C VAL A 38 -6.39 -2.01 -11.91
N PRO A 39 -7.32 -2.95 -12.13
CA PRO A 39 -8.32 -2.81 -13.20
C PRO A 39 -9.23 -1.59 -13.02
N LEU A 40 -9.60 -1.26 -11.79
CA LEU A 40 -10.47 -0.12 -11.49
C LEU A 40 -9.80 1.23 -11.80
N LEU A 41 -8.51 1.36 -11.45
CA LEU A 41 -7.73 2.55 -11.80
C LEU A 41 -7.56 2.69 -13.32
N ARG A 42 -7.34 1.58 -14.03
CA ARG A 42 -7.24 1.57 -15.49
C ARG A 42 -8.56 1.90 -16.16
N GLN A 43 -9.70 1.39 -15.65
CA GLN A 43 -11.04 1.74 -16.14
C GLN A 43 -11.35 3.23 -15.95
N ALA A 44 -10.78 3.88 -14.94
CA ALA A 44 -10.88 5.31 -14.72
C ALA A 44 -9.96 6.15 -15.63
N GLY A 45 -9.27 5.52 -16.60
CA GLY A 45 -8.43 6.21 -17.59
C GLY A 45 -6.99 6.46 -17.18
N HIS A 46 -6.52 5.87 -16.07
CA HIS A 46 -5.16 6.01 -15.55
C HIS A 46 -4.26 4.84 -15.94
N GLU A 47 -2.96 5.03 -15.84
CA GLU A 47 -2.01 3.90 -15.82
C GLU A 47 -1.93 3.35 -14.40
N ALA A 48 -1.85 2.04 -14.26
CA ALA A 48 -1.68 1.40 -12.95
C ALA A 48 -0.83 0.13 -13.09
N THR A 49 0.17 0.00 -12.23
CA THR A 49 1.07 -1.15 -12.18
C THR A 49 1.29 -1.54 -10.73
N ALA A 50 1.02 -2.79 -10.40
CA ALA A 50 1.46 -3.38 -9.14
C ALA A 50 2.86 -3.95 -9.32
N VAL A 51 3.74 -3.70 -8.37
CA VAL A 51 5.12 -4.20 -8.40
C VAL A 51 5.18 -5.52 -7.65
N ASP A 52 5.83 -6.51 -8.24
CA ASP A 52 6.15 -7.76 -7.56
C ASP A 52 7.55 -7.62 -6.95
N LEU A 53 7.64 -7.79 -5.64
CA LEU A 53 8.89 -7.70 -4.88
C LEU A 53 9.32 -9.11 -4.46
N PRO A 54 10.62 -9.42 -4.44
CA PRO A 54 11.11 -10.75 -4.07
C PRO A 54 11.13 -10.92 -2.53
N GLY A 55 9.94 -10.99 -1.91
CA GLY A 55 9.80 -11.03 -0.45
C GLY A 55 10.49 -12.20 0.21
N ASP A 56 10.61 -13.33 -0.48
CA ASP A 56 11.24 -14.56 0.00
C ASP A 56 12.75 -14.68 -0.34
N ASP A 57 13.33 -13.67 -1.02
CA ASP A 57 14.76 -13.66 -1.33
C ASP A 57 15.58 -13.11 -0.14
N PRO A 58 16.43 -13.94 0.51
CA PRO A 58 17.26 -13.48 1.62
C PRO A 58 18.36 -12.48 1.23
N ALA A 59 18.56 -12.22 -0.07
CA ALA A 59 19.49 -11.21 -0.58
C ALA A 59 18.83 -9.88 -0.93
N ALA A 60 17.50 -9.79 -0.91
CA ALA A 60 16.74 -8.62 -1.32
C ALA A 60 16.19 -7.85 -0.10
N GLY A 61 16.78 -6.69 0.18
CA GLY A 61 16.31 -5.75 1.20
C GLY A 61 15.62 -4.53 0.59
N LEU A 62 15.48 -3.45 1.39
CA LEU A 62 14.89 -2.20 0.92
C LEU A 62 15.58 -1.58 -0.31
N PRO A 63 16.92 -1.66 -0.49
CA PRO A 63 17.58 -1.17 -1.69
C PRO A 63 17.09 -1.87 -2.97
N GLU A 64 17.02 -3.21 -2.96
CA GLU A 64 16.57 -4.02 -4.10
C GLU A 64 15.10 -3.77 -4.40
N TYR A 65 14.24 -3.67 -3.36
CA TYR A 65 12.83 -3.29 -3.50
C TYR A 65 12.69 -1.91 -4.15
N THR A 66 13.49 -0.95 -3.70
CA THR A 66 13.51 0.41 -4.25
C THR A 66 13.86 0.39 -5.74
N ASP A 67 14.90 -0.33 -6.13
CA ASP A 67 15.35 -0.40 -7.53
C ASP A 67 14.32 -1.05 -8.45
N LEU A 68 13.60 -2.08 -7.96
CA LEU A 68 12.50 -2.71 -8.69
C LEU A 68 11.33 -1.73 -8.88
N VAL A 69 10.96 -0.96 -7.87
CA VAL A 69 9.89 0.04 -7.99
C VAL A 69 10.29 1.18 -8.93
N VAL A 70 11.53 1.69 -8.83
CA VAL A 70 12.07 2.70 -9.76
C VAL A 70 12.07 2.17 -11.20
N SER A 71 12.48 0.94 -11.41
CA SER A 71 12.41 0.27 -12.72
C SER A 71 10.97 0.16 -13.23
N ALA A 72 10.03 -0.21 -12.34
CA ALA A 72 8.61 -0.27 -12.68
C ALA A 72 8.01 1.11 -13.02
N ILE A 73 8.53 2.19 -12.48
CA ILE A 73 8.16 3.56 -12.88
C ILE A 73 8.62 3.84 -14.32
N GLY A 74 9.83 3.40 -14.70
CA GLY A 74 10.30 3.43 -16.09
C GLY A 74 10.30 4.81 -16.74
N GLY A 75 10.57 5.88 -15.97
CA GLY A 75 10.60 7.26 -16.46
C GLY A 75 9.23 7.89 -16.74
N ARG A 76 8.12 7.22 -16.36
CA ARG A 76 6.76 7.77 -16.47
C ARG A 76 6.59 8.96 -15.52
N GLY A 77 5.85 9.96 -15.97
CA GLY A 77 5.53 11.16 -15.17
C GLY A 77 4.20 11.01 -14.41
N ASN A 78 3.89 12.02 -13.57
CA ASN A 78 2.67 12.13 -12.80
C ASN A 78 2.39 10.87 -11.95
N VAL A 79 3.44 10.38 -11.28
CA VAL A 79 3.41 9.13 -10.53
C VAL A 79 2.75 9.34 -9.18
N VAL A 80 1.67 8.60 -8.93
CA VAL A 80 1.09 8.40 -7.60
C VAL A 80 1.67 7.09 -7.05
N LEU A 81 2.52 7.20 -6.04
CA LEU A 81 3.12 6.04 -5.40
C LEU A 81 2.24 5.60 -4.23
N VAL A 82 1.70 4.39 -4.30
CA VAL A 82 0.80 3.83 -3.29
C VAL A 82 1.51 2.70 -2.57
N ALA A 83 1.61 2.78 -1.26
CA ALA A 83 2.33 1.80 -0.45
C ALA A 83 1.43 1.19 0.62
N GLN A 84 1.43 -0.13 0.74
CA GLN A 84 0.67 -0.86 1.75
C GLN A 84 1.62 -1.54 2.74
N SER A 85 1.26 -1.52 4.03
CA SER A 85 1.96 -2.25 5.10
C SER A 85 3.48 -2.01 5.07
N LEU A 86 4.31 -3.06 5.00
CA LEU A 86 5.77 -2.97 4.88
C LEU A 86 6.25 -2.13 3.69
N GLY A 87 5.48 -2.09 2.59
CA GLY A 87 5.79 -1.26 1.41
C GLY A 87 5.92 0.23 1.74
N GLY A 88 5.41 0.68 2.89
CA GLY A 88 5.60 2.03 3.40
C GLY A 88 7.06 2.41 3.64
N PHE A 89 7.94 1.45 3.88
CA PHE A 89 9.38 1.67 3.98
C PHE A 89 10.06 1.86 2.64
N THR A 90 9.52 1.26 1.58
CA THR A 90 10.06 1.41 0.21
C THR A 90 9.70 2.77 -0.41
N ALA A 91 8.51 3.30 -0.10
CA ALA A 91 7.99 4.51 -0.75
C ALA A 91 8.88 5.76 -0.63
N PRO A 92 9.41 6.16 0.55
CA PRO A 92 10.28 7.33 0.66
C PRO A 92 11.63 7.15 -0.05
N LEU A 93 12.16 5.92 -0.10
CA LEU A 93 13.41 5.62 -0.81
C LEU A 93 13.24 5.77 -2.33
N VAL A 94 12.09 5.36 -2.87
CA VAL A 94 11.75 5.56 -4.28
C VAL A 94 11.60 7.05 -4.58
N ALA A 95 10.86 7.78 -3.74
CA ALA A 95 10.65 9.23 -3.91
C ALA A 95 11.94 10.05 -3.78
N ALA A 96 12.95 9.53 -3.09
CA ALA A 96 14.29 10.13 -3.03
C ALA A 96 15.10 9.91 -4.33
N LYS A 97 14.77 8.87 -5.13
CA LYS A 97 15.49 8.55 -6.37
C LYS A 97 14.82 9.12 -7.63
N VAL A 98 13.49 9.21 -7.65
CA VAL A 98 12.74 9.64 -8.83
C VAL A 98 11.60 10.59 -8.46
N PRO A 99 11.24 11.53 -9.34
CA PRO A 99 10.11 12.43 -9.10
C PRO A 99 8.80 11.66 -9.00
N VAL A 100 8.02 11.96 -7.96
CA VAL A 100 6.64 11.48 -7.78
C VAL A 100 5.69 12.66 -7.63
N ALA A 101 4.44 12.51 -8.04
CA ALA A 101 3.42 13.54 -7.91
C ALA A 101 2.76 13.53 -6.53
N SER A 102 2.63 12.35 -5.92
CA SER A 102 2.10 12.20 -4.56
C SER A 102 2.46 10.83 -3.97
N LEU A 103 2.38 10.73 -2.64
CA LEU A 103 2.52 9.48 -1.88
C LEU A 103 1.18 9.15 -1.20
N VAL A 104 0.77 7.89 -1.23
CA VAL A 104 -0.42 7.40 -0.51
C VAL A 104 -0.04 6.17 0.30
N PHE A 105 -0.17 6.27 1.61
CA PHE A 105 0.02 5.18 2.55
C PHE A 105 -1.33 4.50 2.83
N VAL A 106 -1.41 3.19 2.71
CA VAL A 106 -2.63 2.40 2.92
C VAL A 106 -2.35 1.32 3.95
N ASN A 107 -2.90 1.43 5.14
CA ASN A 107 -2.59 0.52 6.25
C ASN A 107 -1.08 0.28 6.37
N ALA A 108 -0.29 1.34 6.27
CA ALA A 108 1.14 1.24 6.02
C ALA A 108 1.99 1.52 7.27
N MET A 109 3.13 0.88 7.31
CA MET A 109 4.24 1.31 8.16
C MET A 109 4.78 2.64 7.62
N ILE A 110 4.80 3.67 8.45
CA ILE A 110 5.34 4.98 8.08
C ILE A 110 6.68 5.11 8.80
N PRO A 111 7.82 5.13 8.09
CA PRO A 111 9.14 5.18 8.72
C PRO A 111 9.55 6.59 9.14
N ARG A 112 10.55 6.65 10.02
CA ARG A 112 11.42 7.81 10.19
C ARG A 112 12.69 7.65 9.35
N PRO A 113 13.39 8.74 9.00
CA PRO A 113 14.68 8.65 8.34
C PRO A 113 15.67 7.77 9.12
N GLY A 114 16.28 6.79 8.46
CA GLY A 114 17.24 5.86 9.03
C GLY A 114 16.66 4.71 9.85
N GLU A 115 15.35 4.69 10.10
CA GLU A 115 14.68 3.61 10.85
C GLU A 115 14.67 2.30 10.04
N THR A 116 14.80 1.17 10.73
CA THR A 116 14.58 -0.14 10.10
C THR A 116 13.16 -0.65 10.35
N PRO A 117 12.59 -1.48 9.47
CA PRO A 117 11.28 -2.10 9.74
C PRO A 117 11.26 -2.92 11.03
N GLY A 118 12.41 -3.51 11.43
CA GLY A 118 12.53 -4.24 12.68
C GLY A 118 12.42 -3.33 13.91
N ALA A 119 13.10 -2.17 13.91
CA ALA A 119 13.04 -1.19 15.01
C ALA A 119 11.63 -0.54 15.10
N TRP A 120 10.96 -0.37 13.99
CA TRP A 120 9.64 0.27 13.91
C TRP A 120 8.61 -0.37 14.85
N TRP A 121 8.66 -1.69 15.05
CA TRP A 121 7.72 -2.41 15.91
C TRP A 121 7.78 -1.92 17.36
N ASP A 122 8.98 -1.72 17.87
CA ASP A 122 9.20 -1.26 19.25
C ASP A 122 9.00 0.26 19.35
N ASP A 123 9.51 1.03 18.38
CA ASP A 123 9.50 2.49 18.39
C ASP A 123 8.07 3.08 18.28
N THR A 124 7.13 2.33 17.72
CA THR A 124 5.74 2.79 17.55
C THR A 124 4.79 2.34 18.66
N GLY A 125 5.20 1.39 19.48
CA GLY A 125 4.31 0.78 20.48
C GLY A 125 3.16 -0.03 19.86
N TRP A 126 3.32 -0.49 18.61
CA TRP A 126 2.32 -1.26 17.88
C TRP A 126 1.77 -2.45 18.66
N ALA A 127 2.64 -3.23 19.34
CA ALA A 127 2.22 -4.43 20.06
C ALA A 127 1.14 -4.13 21.10
N ASN A 128 1.33 -3.05 21.88
CA ASN A 128 0.36 -2.63 22.90
C ASN A 128 -0.95 -2.16 22.25
N ALA A 129 -0.87 -1.40 21.16
CA ALA A 129 -2.06 -0.91 20.45
C ALA A 129 -2.89 -2.07 19.87
N ARG A 130 -2.21 -3.08 19.30
CA ARG A 130 -2.84 -4.29 18.75
C ARG A 130 -3.53 -5.12 19.83
N VAL A 131 -2.84 -5.40 20.95
CA VAL A 131 -3.40 -6.16 22.08
C VAL A 131 -4.62 -5.44 22.65
N ALA A 132 -4.51 -4.16 22.95
CA ALA A 132 -5.63 -3.38 23.48
C ALA A 132 -6.82 -3.32 22.49
N ALA A 133 -6.60 -3.33 21.19
CA ALA A 133 -7.66 -3.40 20.19
C ALA A 133 -8.31 -4.77 20.17
N ALA A 134 -7.54 -5.86 20.29
CA ALA A 134 -8.05 -7.22 20.35
C ALA A 134 -8.96 -7.43 21.57
N GLU A 135 -8.52 -6.96 22.75
CA GLU A 135 -9.32 -7.03 23.99
C GLU A 135 -10.64 -6.26 23.86
N ARG A 136 -10.60 -5.04 23.31
CA ARG A 136 -11.83 -4.24 23.07
C ARG A 136 -12.74 -4.86 22.02
N GLY A 137 -12.17 -5.48 20.99
CA GLY A 137 -12.89 -6.11 19.90
C GLY A 137 -13.37 -7.53 20.17
N GLY A 138 -12.94 -8.14 21.28
CA GLY A 138 -13.33 -9.50 21.69
C GLY A 138 -12.76 -10.60 20.79
N TYR A 139 -11.58 -10.40 20.19
CA TYR A 139 -10.87 -11.41 19.40
C TYR A 139 -9.50 -11.77 20.03
N GLY A 140 -8.92 -12.89 19.60
CA GLY A 140 -7.67 -13.39 20.17
C GLY A 140 -6.49 -12.41 20.05
N THR A 141 -5.68 -12.31 21.10
CA THR A 141 -4.47 -11.49 21.13
C THR A 141 -3.26 -12.16 20.47
N GLU A 142 -3.28 -13.48 20.34
CA GLU A 142 -2.28 -14.23 19.58
C GLU A 142 -2.43 -13.95 18.08
N PHE A 143 -1.31 -13.87 17.39
CA PHE A 143 -1.33 -13.60 15.96
C PHE A 143 -1.85 -14.83 15.18
N ASP A 144 -2.97 -14.62 14.50
CA ASP A 144 -3.58 -15.59 13.59
C ASP A 144 -3.94 -14.84 12.29
N PRO A 145 -3.38 -15.20 11.12
CA PRO A 145 -3.69 -14.57 9.84
C PRO A 145 -5.19 -14.55 9.51
N ALA A 146 -5.93 -15.58 9.88
CA ALA A 146 -7.37 -15.64 9.66
C ALA A 146 -8.12 -14.55 10.46
N VAL A 147 -7.65 -14.28 11.68
CA VAL A 147 -8.24 -13.27 12.56
C VAL A 147 -7.78 -11.85 12.18
N TYR A 148 -6.51 -11.66 11.88
CA TYR A 148 -5.91 -10.33 11.72
C TYR A 148 -5.94 -9.80 10.29
N PHE A 149 -5.86 -10.68 9.29
CA PHE A 149 -5.77 -10.28 7.89
C PHE A 149 -6.98 -10.68 7.05
N LEU A 150 -7.55 -11.86 7.29
CA LEU A 150 -8.56 -12.44 6.39
C LEU A 150 -10.00 -12.28 6.87
N HIS A 151 -10.24 -11.74 8.07
CA HIS A 151 -11.55 -11.71 8.70
C HIS A 151 -12.65 -10.98 7.90
N ASP A 152 -12.27 -10.04 7.01
CA ASP A 152 -13.19 -9.29 6.16
C ASP A 152 -12.96 -9.54 4.64
N VAL A 153 -11.97 -10.38 4.30
CA VAL A 153 -11.71 -10.76 2.91
C VAL A 153 -12.72 -11.84 2.47
N PRO A 154 -13.39 -11.71 1.32
CA PRO A 154 -14.28 -12.76 0.83
C PRO A 154 -13.54 -14.11 0.73
N PRO A 155 -14.15 -15.22 1.21
CA PRO A 155 -13.47 -16.53 1.28
C PRO A 155 -12.89 -17.00 -0.06
N GLU A 156 -13.62 -16.75 -1.16
CA GLU A 156 -13.16 -17.09 -2.51
C GLU A 156 -11.94 -16.27 -2.95
N VAL A 157 -11.81 -15.03 -2.47
CA VAL A 157 -10.64 -14.18 -2.74
C VAL A 157 -9.46 -14.65 -1.88
N ALA A 158 -9.70 -14.99 -0.62
CA ALA A 158 -8.67 -15.53 0.25
C ALA A 158 -8.09 -16.83 -0.32
N ALA A 159 -8.96 -17.78 -0.72
CA ALA A 159 -8.54 -19.03 -1.35
C ALA A 159 -7.77 -18.82 -2.65
N ALA A 160 -8.21 -17.88 -3.51
CA ALA A 160 -7.48 -17.54 -4.74
C ALA A 160 -6.11 -16.92 -4.48
N GLY A 161 -5.89 -16.35 -3.29
CA GLY A 161 -4.62 -15.74 -2.87
C GLY A 161 -3.58 -16.75 -2.36
N GLU A 162 -3.99 -17.93 -1.93
CA GLU A 162 -3.08 -18.93 -1.34
C GLU A 162 -1.82 -19.23 -2.19
N PRO A 163 -1.91 -19.43 -3.52
CA PRO A 163 -0.74 -19.71 -4.34
C PRO A 163 0.26 -18.54 -4.46
N TYR A 164 -0.15 -17.35 -4.06
CA TYR A 164 0.67 -16.12 -4.15
C TYR A 164 1.26 -15.71 -2.81
N GLN A 165 0.96 -16.44 -1.74
CA GLN A 165 1.54 -16.16 -0.43
C GLN A 165 3.02 -16.52 -0.42
N ARG A 166 3.84 -15.58 0.06
CA ARG A 166 5.27 -15.76 0.26
C ARG A 166 5.65 -15.26 1.65
N PRO A 167 6.64 -15.87 2.32
CA PRO A 167 7.21 -15.28 3.53
C PRO A 167 7.92 -13.97 3.18
N GLU A 168 8.21 -13.17 4.21
CA GLU A 168 9.13 -12.05 4.09
C GLU A 168 10.47 -12.46 4.68
N ALA A 169 11.55 -12.24 3.94
CA ALA A 169 12.90 -12.57 4.39
C ALA A 169 13.38 -11.58 5.46
N ASP A 170 14.13 -12.08 6.44
CA ASP A 170 14.59 -11.30 7.60
C ASP A 170 15.46 -10.09 7.21
N VAL A 171 16.15 -10.13 6.09
CA VAL A 171 17.05 -9.07 5.62
C VAL A 171 16.35 -7.72 5.51
N VAL A 172 15.08 -7.69 5.10
CA VAL A 172 14.34 -6.43 4.95
C VAL A 172 14.12 -5.74 6.28
N PHE A 173 13.90 -6.52 7.36
CA PHE A 173 13.68 -5.97 8.70
C PHE A 173 14.93 -5.32 9.31
N GLY A 174 16.11 -5.69 8.85
CA GLY A 174 17.38 -5.05 9.19
C GLY A 174 17.81 -3.92 8.25
N SER A 175 17.11 -3.70 7.15
CA SER A 175 17.47 -2.68 6.16
C SER A 175 17.07 -1.28 6.64
N ALA A 176 18.02 -0.33 6.65
CA ALA A 176 17.73 1.04 7.02
C ALA A 176 16.93 1.76 5.91
N CYS A 177 15.89 2.49 6.31
CA CYS A 177 15.14 3.37 5.41
C CYS A 177 15.86 4.71 5.29
N ASP A 178 16.91 4.74 4.49
CA ASP A 178 17.91 5.80 4.48
C ASP A 178 17.50 6.94 3.52
N PHE A 179 16.52 7.73 3.93
CA PHE A 179 16.12 8.97 3.28
C PHE A 179 16.34 10.16 4.21
N THR A 180 16.54 11.36 3.67
CA THR A 180 16.88 12.54 4.46
C THR A 180 15.68 13.36 4.90
N ALA A 181 14.66 13.45 4.05
CA ALA A 181 13.42 14.18 4.32
C ALA A 181 12.29 13.66 3.43
N TRP A 182 11.06 13.82 3.88
CA TRP A 182 9.88 13.59 3.06
C TRP A 182 9.90 14.49 1.83
N PRO A 183 9.51 13.99 0.64
CA PRO A 183 9.46 14.80 -0.56
C PRO A 183 8.41 15.91 -0.42
N PRO A 184 8.63 17.11 -1.00
CA PRO A 184 7.68 18.23 -0.93
C PRO A 184 6.50 18.04 -1.90
N VAL A 185 5.79 16.94 -1.77
CA VAL A 185 4.61 16.56 -2.56
C VAL A 185 3.45 16.23 -1.62
N PRO A 186 2.20 16.25 -2.09
CA PRO A 186 1.09 15.78 -1.30
C PRO A 186 1.31 14.35 -0.78
N ILE A 187 1.09 14.17 0.54
CA ILE A 187 1.14 12.87 1.19
C ILE A 187 -0.23 12.63 1.84
N ARG A 188 -0.79 11.44 1.62
CA ARG A 188 -2.05 11.01 2.23
C ARG A 188 -1.85 9.67 2.92
N ALA A 189 -2.65 9.41 3.94
CA ALA A 189 -2.69 8.14 4.63
C ALA A 189 -4.14 7.66 4.77
N ALA A 190 -4.38 6.38 4.53
CA ALA A 190 -5.64 5.70 4.75
C ALA A 190 -5.46 4.58 5.77
N ALA A 191 -6.32 4.55 6.78
CA ALA A 191 -6.42 3.53 7.78
C ALA A 191 -7.71 2.73 7.61
N GLY A 192 -7.63 1.41 7.60
CA GLY A 192 -8.80 0.54 7.62
C GLY A 192 -9.53 0.62 8.96
N ALA A 193 -10.83 0.90 8.94
CA ALA A 193 -11.65 0.99 10.16
C ALA A 193 -11.65 -0.32 10.96
N ASP A 194 -11.56 -1.44 10.24
CA ASP A 194 -11.62 -2.79 10.77
C ASP A 194 -10.24 -3.48 10.79
N ASP A 195 -9.15 -2.71 10.57
CA ASP A 195 -7.80 -3.25 10.60
C ASP A 195 -7.45 -3.71 12.01
N ARG A 196 -7.34 -5.03 12.18
CA ARG A 196 -6.99 -5.67 13.45
C ARG A 196 -5.49 -5.73 13.69
N PHE A 197 -4.69 -5.64 12.61
CA PHE A 197 -3.22 -5.68 12.70
C PHE A 197 -2.63 -4.31 12.99
N PHE A 198 -3.06 -3.28 12.25
CA PHE A 198 -2.76 -1.88 12.53
C PHE A 198 -4.06 -1.13 12.88
N PRO A 199 -4.51 -1.13 14.15
CA PRO A 199 -5.76 -0.49 14.53
C PRO A 199 -5.87 0.95 14.03
N ALA A 200 -7.04 1.37 13.54
CA ALA A 200 -7.21 2.68 12.91
C ALA A 200 -6.71 3.84 13.78
N GLY A 201 -6.98 3.82 15.08
CA GLY A 201 -6.50 4.84 16.01
C GLY A 201 -4.96 4.88 16.15
N PHE A 202 -4.30 3.71 16.04
CA PHE A 202 -2.84 3.60 16.00
C PHE A 202 -2.30 4.25 14.71
N GLN A 203 -2.88 3.91 13.54
CA GLN A 203 -2.44 4.47 12.26
C GLN A 203 -2.65 5.98 12.20
N GLN A 204 -3.77 6.50 12.72
CA GLN A 204 -4.01 7.94 12.81
C GLN A 204 -2.98 8.64 13.70
N ALA A 205 -2.65 8.06 14.86
CA ALA A 205 -1.61 8.60 15.74
C ALA A 205 -0.23 8.59 15.06
N LEU A 206 0.10 7.51 14.36
CA LEU A 206 1.35 7.37 13.62
C LEU A 206 1.47 8.39 12.48
N ALA A 207 0.41 8.61 11.71
CA ALA A 207 0.39 9.59 10.63
C ALA A 207 0.56 11.02 11.16
N ARG A 208 -0.07 11.38 12.28
CA ARG A 208 0.14 12.68 12.94
C ARG A 208 1.58 12.85 13.43
N ASP A 209 2.13 11.83 14.10
CA ASP A 209 3.48 11.87 14.67
C ASP A 209 4.57 11.98 13.61
N ARG A 210 4.44 11.23 12.50
CA ARG A 210 5.52 11.06 11.52
C ARG A 210 5.38 11.91 10.27
N LEU A 211 4.15 12.32 9.93
CA LEU A 211 3.86 13.10 8.72
C LEU A 211 3.19 14.44 9.02
N GLY A 212 2.68 14.65 10.23
CA GLY A 212 1.90 15.85 10.58
C GLY A 212 0.55 15.93 9.87
N ILE A 213 -0.03 14.79 9.44
CA ILE A 213 -1.31 14.72 8.73
C ILE A 213 -2.33 13.85 9.47
N GLU A 214 -3.60 14.03 9.16
CA GLU A 214 -4.66 13.11 9.57
C GLU A 214 -4.77 11.97 8.56
N ALA A 215 -4.83 10.72 9.05
CA ALA A 215 -5.17 9.58 8.19
C ALA A 215 -6.67 9.49 8.01
N ASP A 216 -7.12 9.33 6.75
CA ASP A 216 -8.50 9.05 6.40
C ASP A 216 -8.86 7.63 6.86
N VAL A 217 -10.07 7.45 7.42
CA VAL A 217 -10.55 6.13 7.84
C VAL A 217 -11.48 5.57 6.77
N LEU A 218 -11.11 4.42 6.21
CA LEU A 218 -11.89 3.72 5.20
C LEU A 218 -12.48 2.42 5.76
N PRO A 219 -13.70 2.02 5.36
CA PRO A 219 -14.21 0.69 5.71
C PRO A 219 -13.30 -0.41 5.19
N GLY A 220 -13.00 -1.40 6.02
CA GLY A 220 -12.20 -2.58 5.69
C GLY A 220 -11.03 -2.81 6.63
N GLY A 221 -10.48 -4.03 6.57
CA GLY A 221 -9.36 -4.49 7.38
C GLY A 221 -7.99 -4.21 6.75
N HIS A 222 -6.97 -4.96 7.22
CA HIS A 222 -5.59 -4.78 6.78
C HIS A 222 -5.40 -5.02 5.29
N LEU A 223 -6.11 -5.98 4.72
CA LEU A 223 -6.05 -6.32 3.29
C LEU A 223 -7.17 -5.63 2.49
N ILE A 224 -7.34 -4.32 2.71
CA ILE A 224 -8.43 -3.50 2.13
C ILE A 224 -8.51 -3.59 0.59
N ALA A 225 -7.38 -3.77 -0.11
CA ALA A 225 -7.37 -3.93 -1.57
C ALA A 225 -8.06 -5.22 -2.02
N LEU A 226 -8.11 -6.25 -1.16
CA LEU A 226 -8.82 -7.50 -1.39
C LEU A 226 -10.27 -7.43 -0.92
N ALA A 227 -10.51 -6.82 0.25
CA ALA A 227 -11.82 -6.75 0.88
C ALA A 227 -12.73 -5.66 0.26
N GLN A 228 -12.19 -4.46 0.01
CA GLN A 228 -12.94 -3.26 -0.39
C GLN A 228 -12.30 -2.54 -1.63
N PRO A 229 -12.00 -3.26 -2.74
CA PRO A 229 -11.22 -2.69 -3.84
C PRO A 229 -11.85 -1.45 -4.48
N ALA A 230 -13.19 -1.39 -4.61
CA ALA A 230 -13.87 -0.25 -5.20
C ALA A 230 -13.77 1.01 -4.33
N ARG A 231 -13.89 0.87 -3.00
CA ARG A 231 -13.73 1.98 -2.05
C ARG A 231 -12.30 2.51 -2.06
N LEU A 232 -11.33 1.60 -2.05
CA LEU A 232 -9.92 1.98 -2.11
C LEU A 232 -9.60 2.66 -3.45
N ALA A 233 -10.08 2.14 -4.58
CA ALA A 233 -9.88 2.78 -5.88
C ALA A 233 -10.49 4.19 -5.92
N THR A 234 -11.70 4.38 -5.41
CA THR A 234 -12.34 5.72 -5.29
C THR A 234 -11.48 6.67 -4.47
N TYR A 235 -10.95 6.21 -3.33
CA TYR A 235 -10.05 7.00 -2.49
C TYR A 235 -8.77 7.42 -3.24
N LEU A 236 -8.14 6.48 -3.94
CA LEU A 236 -6.92 6.71 -4.71
C LEU A 236 -7.15 7.70 -5.88
N LEU A 237 -8.30 7.62 -6.54
CA LEU A 237 -8.67 8.54 -7.64
C LEU A 237 -8.85 9.99 -7.16
N GLY A 238 -9.18 10.22 -5.89
CA GLY A 238 -9.25 11.53 -5.26
C GLY A 238 -7.91 12.06 -4.72
N ALA A 239 -6.81 11.29 -4.93
CA ALA A 239 -5.49 11.63 -4.41
C ALA A 239 -4.74 12.66 -5.27
#